data_cfae254eac7c515a34b9ab13b421ea23
#
_entry.id   cfae254eac7c515a34b9ab13b421ea23
#
_cell.length_a   1.000
_cell.length_b   1.000
_cell.length_c   1.000
_cell.angle_alpha   90.00
_cell.angle_beta   90.00
_cell.angle_gamma   90.00
#
_symmetry.space_group_name_H-M   'P 1'
#
loop_
_entity.id
_entity.type
_entity.pdbx_description
1 polymer ?
#
loop_
_entity_poly.entity_id
_entity_poly.type
_entity_poly.pdbx_seq_one_letter_code
_entity_poly.pdbx_strand_id
1 'polypeptide(L)'
;MYPPSLKHSLPLLVALVLAACSSTNTLSADKTPADNIETADLSASVPTRPAEPEGKTLADYGGYPSALDAVKQKNDAAVAAYLENAGDSAMAENVRNEWLKSLGARRQWTLFAQEYAKLEPAGRAQEVECYADSSRNDYTRAAELVKNTGKLPSGCTKLLEQAAASGLLDGNDAWRRVRGLLAGRQTTDARNLAAALGSPFDGGTQGSREYALLNVIGKEARKSPNAAALLSEMESGLSLEQRSFAWGVLGHYQSQNLNVPAALDYYGKVADRRQLTDDQIEWYARAALRARRWDELASVISHMPEKLQKSPTWLYWLARSRAATGNTQEAEKLYKQAAATGRNFYAVLAGEELGRKIDTRNNVPDAGKNSVLRMAEDGAIKRALVLFRNSRTAGDAKMRRQAQAEWRFATRGFDEDKLLTAAQTAFDHGFYDMAVNSAERTDRKLNYTLRYISPFKDTVIRHAQNVNVDPAWVYGLIRQESRFVIGAQSRVGAQGLMQVMPATAREIAGKIGMDAAQLYTADGNIRMGTWYMADTKRRLQNNEVLATAGYNAGPGRARRWQADTPLEGAVYAETIPFSETRDYVKKVMTNAAYYAALFGAPHIPLKQRMGIVPAR
;
A
#
# COMPACT_ATOMS: atom_id res chain seq x y z
N MET A 1 -38.01 41.39 11.98
CA MET A 1 -38.50 40.05 11.61
C MET A 1 -37.63 39.56 10.46
N TYR A 2 -36.67 38.71 10.75
CA TYR A 2 -35.83 37.99 9.75
C TYR A 2 -36.08 36.50 9.91
N PRO A 3 -36.26 35.71 8.84
CA PRO A 3 -36.38 34.27 8.95
C PRO A 3 -35.00 33.63 9.04
N PRO A 4 -34.86 32.43 9.62
CA PRO A 4 -33.59 31.82 9.92
C PRO A 4 -32.97 31.14 8.68
N SER A 5 -31.68 31.32 8.54
CA SER A 5 -30.83 30.69 7.51
C SER A 5 -30.69 29.19 7.77
N LEU A 6 -31.07 28.38 6.80
CA LEU A 6 -30.79 26.94 6.74
C LEU A 6 -29.27 26.71 6.59
N LYS A 7 -28.66 26.19 7.61
CA LYS A 7 -27.30 25.60 7.56
C LYS A 7 -27.38 24.22 6.90
N HIS A 8 -26.95 24.14 5.67
CA HIS A 8 -26.69 22.86 5.03
C HIS A 8 -25.33 22.34 5.50
N SER A 9 -25.36 21.44 6.45
CA SER A 9 -24.22 20.58 6.80
C SER A 9 -24.07 19.51 5.72
N LEU A 10 -23.05 19.64 4.86
CA LEU A 10 -22.61 18.55 3.98
C LEU A 10 -21.95 17.45 4.83
N PRO A 11 -22.30 16.18 4.64
CA PRO A 11 -21.61 15.09 5.30
C PRO A 11 -20.21 14.90 4.73
N LEU A 12 -19.24 14.71 5.62
CA LEU A 12 -17.87 14.28 5.32
C LEU A 12 -17.91 12.90 4.65
N LEU A 13 -17.74 12.84 3.32
CA LEU A 13 -17.46 11.61 2.61
C LEU A 13 -15.95 11.35 2.64
N VAL A 14 -15.53 10.45 3.50
CA VAL A 14 -14.18 9.87 3.49
C VAL A 14 -14.17 8.78 2.42
N ALA A 15 -13.52 9.02 1.32
CA ALA A 15 -13.23 8.02 0.31
C ALA A 15 -12.14 7.08 0.86
N LEU A 16 -12.54 5.92 1.38
CA LEU A 16 -11.66 4.80 1.68
C LEU A 16 -11.66 3.87 0.48
N VAL A 17 -10.69 4.04 -0.41
CA VAL A 17 -10.43 3.09 -1.50
C VAL A 17 -9.69 1.87 -0.94
N LEU A 18 -9.99 0.73 -1.49
CA LEU A 18 -9.44 -0.59 -1.17
C LEU A 18 -7.92 -0.56 -0.94
N ALA A 19 -7.50 -0.69 0.31
CA ALA A 19 -6.19 -1.20 0.62
C ALA A 19 -6.16 -2.70 0.25
N ALA A 20 -5.91 -2.97 -1.04
CA ALA A 20 -5.46 -4.30 -1.42
C ALA A 20 -4.01 -4.40 -0.94
N CYS A 21 -3.77 -5.28 0.01
CA CYS A 21 -2.49 -5.65 0.58
C CYS A 21 -1.35 -5.56 -0.44
N SER A 22 -0.49 -4.55 -0.30
CA SER A 22 0.88 -4.62 -0.77
C SER A 22 1.76 -4.95 0.44
N SER A 23 1.74 -6.21 0.84
CA SER A 23 2.82 -6.78 1.63
C SER A 23 3.99 -7.00 0.67
N THR A 24 4.91 -6.06 0.63
CA THR A 24 6.21 -6.26 0.01
C THR A 24 7.03 -7.13 0.94
N ASN A 25 7.05 -8.43 0.68
CA ASN A 25 8.07 -9.32 1.21
C ASN A 25 9.37 -9.00 0.47
N THR A 26 10.29 -8.32 1.13
CA THR A 26 11.68 -8.22 0.71
C THR A 26 12.38 -9.52 1.12
N LEU A 27 12.58 -10.42 0.17
CA LEU A 27 13.53 -11.53 0.33
C LEU A 27 14.95 -10.99 0.22
N SER A 28 15.74 -11.23 1.25
CA SER A 28 17.18 -11.08 1.30
C SER A 28 17.83 -11.97 0.24
N ALA A 29 18.67 -11.40 -0.61
CA ALA A 29 19.48 -12.14 -1.55
C ALA A 29 20.83 -12.48 -0.92
N ASP A 30 21.03 -13.74 -0.59
CA ASP A 30 22.36 -14.29 -0.34
C ASP A 30 23.06 -14.63 -1.67
N LYS A 31 24.31 -14.22 -1.80
CA LYS A 31 25.17 -14.45 -2.97
C LYS A 31 25.93 -15.74 -2.83
N THR A 32 25.84 -16.62 -3.83
CA THR A 32 26.90 -17.59 -4.14
C THR A 32 27.13 -17.72 -5.65
N PRO A 33 28.31 -18.18 -6.10
CA PRO A 33 28.88 -17.74 -7.37
C PRO A 33 28.43 -18.55 -8.59
N ALA A 34 28.65 -17.93 -9.76
CA ALA A 34 28.35 -18.48 -11.08
C ALA A 34 29.16 -19.76 -11.38
N ASP A 35 28.46 -20.79 -11.86
CA ASP A 35 29.05 -21.83 -12.70
C ASP A 35 28.01 -22.36 -13.70
N ASN A 36 28.46 -22.39 -14.95
CA ASN A 36 27.98 -23.11 -16.13
C ASN A 36 26.49 -23.36 -16.33
N ILE A 37 25.88 -22.56 -17.20
CA ILE A 37 24.56 -22.83 -17.75
C ILE A 37 24.72 -23.63 -19.05
N GLU A 38 24.57 -24.94 -18.94
CA GLU A 38 24.14 -25.76 -20.09
C GLU A 38 22.70 -25.36 -20.45
N THR A 39 22.46 -25.16 -21.73
CA THR A 39 21.15 -24.91 -22.30
C THR A 39 20.23 -26.10 -22.08
N ALA A 40 19.45 -26.09 -21.00
CA ALA A 40 18.45 -27.10 -20.74
C ALA A 40 17.26 -26.90 -21.68
N ASP A 41 16.93 -27.96 -22.41
CA ASP A 41 15.78 -28.13 -23.27
C ASP A 41 14.47 -27.73 -22.56
N LEU A 42 13.80 -26.65 -23.03
CA LEU A 42 12.57 -26.09 -22.50
C LEU A 42 11.32 -26.96 -22.77
N SER A 43 11.50 -28.24 -23.16
CA SER A 43 10.43 -29.21 -23.34
C SER A 43 10.03 -29.99 -22.08
N ALA A 44 10.64 -29.70 -20.90
CA ALA A 44 10.25 -30.33 -19.67
C ALA A 44 8.79 -29.99 -19.29
N SER A 45 7.93 -30.97 -19.45
CA SER A 45 6.51 -30.92 -19.12
C SER A 45 6.30 -30.42 -17.67
N VAL A 46 5.59 -29.28 -17.53
CA VAL A 46 4.94 -28.93 -16.26
C VAL A 46 4.08 -30.14 -15.88
N PRO A 47 4.19 -30.68 -14.66
CA PRO A 47 3.32 -31.78 -14.25
C PRO A 47 1.88 -31.31 -14.36
N THR A 48 1.16 -31.76 -15.38
CA THR A 48 -0.26 -31.50 -15.54
C THR A 48 -1.01 -32.43 -14.61
N ARG A 49 -1.59 -31.88 -13.56
CA ARG A 49 -2.64 -32.56 -12.81
C ARG A 49 -3.79 -32.84 -13.77
N PRO A 50 -4.42 -34.04 -13.77
CA PRO A 50 -5.52 -34.34 -14.68
C PRO A 50 -6.62 -33.27 -14.60
N ALA A 51 -7.15 -32.86 -15.76
CA ALA A 51 -8.25 -31.90 -15.81
C ALA A 51 -9.46 -32.43 -15.03
N GLU A 52 -9.82 -31.78 -13.93
CA GLU A 52 -11.00 -32.15 -13.15
C GLU A 52 -12.27 -31.56 -13.78
N PRO A 53 -13.43 -32.26 -13.73
CA PRO A 53 -14.70 -31.70 -14.13
C PRO A 53 -15.03 -30.42 -13.37
N GLU A 54 -15.67 -29.43 -14.00
CA GLU A 54 -15.97 -28.11 -13.38
C GLU A 54 -16.64 -28.21 -12.00
N GLY A 55 -17.54 -29.19 -11.80
CA GLY A 55 -18.22 -29.41 -10.52
C GLY A 55 -17.28 -29.80 -9.38
N LYS A 56 -16.22 -30.57 -9.66
CA LYS A 56 -15.18 -30.91 -8.68
C LYS A 56 -14.18 -29.76 -8.45
N THR A 57 -13.94 -28.96 -9.49
CA THR A 57 -13.03 -27.82 -9.43
C THR A 57 -13.43 -26.79 -8.39
N LEU A 58 -14.72 -26.67 -8.05
CA LEU A 58 -15.24 -25.71 -7.08
C LEU A 58 -15.80 -26.35 -5.80
N ALA A 59 -15.59 -27.64 -5.57
CA ALA A 59 -16.15 -28.36 -4.40
C ALA A 59 -15.79 -27.68 -3.07
N ASP A 60 -14.55 -27.23 -2.91
CA ASP A 60 -14.05 -26.56 -1.69
C ASP A 60 -14.77 -25.26 -1.38
N TYR A 61 -15.29 -24.60 -2.40
CA TYR A 61 -15.90 -23.26 -2.28
C TYR A 61 -17.31 -23.32 -1.68
N GLY A 62 -18.05 -24.40 -1.86
CA GLY A 62 -19.37 -24.61 -1.25
C GLY A 62 -19.30 -24.70 0.28
N GLY A 63 -18.32 -25.42 0.81
CA GLY A 63 -18.11 -25.62 2.24
C GLY A 63 -17.37 -24.49 2.96
N TYR A 64 -16.71 -23.59 2.23
CA TYR A 64 -15.85 -22.55 2.79
C TYR A 64 -16.53 -21.62 3.81
N PRO A 65 -17.72 -21.05 3.59
CA PRO A 65 -18.38 -20.22 4.60
C PRO A 65 -18.69 -20.97 5.88
N SER A 66 -19.17 -22.21 5.79
CA SER A 66 -19.47 -23.06 6.93
C SER A 66 -18.21 -23.42 7.72
N ALA A 67 -17.09 -23.65 7.03
CA ALA A 67 -15.81 -23.93 7.67
C ALA A 67 -15.31 -22.70 8.46
N LEU A 68 -15.43 -21.47 7.92
CA LEU A 68 -15.10 -20.25 8.66
C LEU A 68 -16.01 -20.02 9.86
N ASP A 69 -17.28 -20.37 9.77
CA ASP A 69 -18.21 -20.28 10.90
C ASP A 69 -17.87 -21.33 11.97
N ALA A 70 -17.48 -22.54 11.58
CA ALA A 70 -16.97 -23.57 12.49
C ALA A 70 -15.72 -23.10 13.25
N VAL A 71 -14.78 -22.37 12.60
CA VAL A 71 -13.63 -21.74 13.26
C VAL A 71 -14.09 -20.74 14.34
N LYS A 72 -15.04 -19.87 14.04
CA LYS A 72 -15.59 -18.90 15.00
C LYS A 72 -16.27 -19.59 16.19
N GLN A 73 -16.99 -20.68 15.93
CA GLN A 73 -17.66 -21.49 16.92
C GLN A 73 -16.71 -22.42 17.70
N LYS A 74 -15.41 -22.45 17.34
CA LYS A 74 -14.39 -23.34 17.90
C LYS A 74 -14.74 -24.83 17.74
N ASN A 75 -15.44 -25.18 16.68
CA ASN A 75 -15.78 -26.54 16.31
C ASN A 75 -14.63 -27.15 15.49
N ASP A 76 -13.58 -27.59 16.20
CA ASP A 76 -12.35 -28.06 15.56
C ASP A 76 -12.60 -29.31 14.70
N ALA A 77 -13.54 -30.20 15.08
CA ALA A 77 -13.88 -31.39 14.31
C ALA A 77 -14.49 -31.05 12.94
N ALA A 78 -15.39 -30.08 12.88
CA ALA A 78 -15.98 -29.63 11.61
C ALA A 78 -14.95 -28.94 10.70
N VAL A 79 -14.01 -28.19 11.28
CA VAL A 79 -12.91 -27.57 10.50
C VAL A 79 -11.97 -28.63 9.95
N ALA A 80 -11.58 -29.62 10.76
CA ALA A 80 -10.75 -30.73 10.33
C ALA A 80 -11.41 -31.50 9.18
N ALA A 81 -12.69 -31.89 9.33
CA ALA A 81 -13.45 -32.59 8.30
C ALA A 81 -13.53 -31.82 6.96
N TYR A 82 -13.68 -30.48 7.01
CA TYR A 82 -13.59 -29.66 5.80
C TYR A 82 -12.20 -29.76 5.17
N LEU A 83 -11.12 -29.59 5.96
CA LEU A 83 -9.75 -29.56 5.44
C LEU A 83 -9.23 -30.92 4.97
N GLU A 84 -9.78 -32.02 5.48
CA GLU A 84 -9.50 -33.39 5.00
C GLU A 84 -10.07 -33.63 3.59
N ASN A 85 -11.20 -33.02 3.29
CA ASN A 85 -11.88 -33.14 2.00
C ASN A 85 -11.54 -32.02 1.01
N ALA A 86 -10.99 -30.89 1.52
CA ALA A 86 -10.58 -29.78 0.70
C ALA A 86 -9.29 -30.10 -0.05
N GLY A 87 -9.25 -29.71 -1.33
CA GLY A 87 -8.04 -29.78 -2.13
C GLY A 87 -7.04 -28.69 -1.74
N ASP A 88 -5.93 -28.67 -2.44
CA ASP A 88 -4.92 -27.58 -2.35
C ASP A 88 -5.46 -26.33 -3.02
N SER A 89 -6.01 -25.42 -2.21
CA SER A 89 -6.70 -24.21 -2.67
C SER A 89 -6.47 -23.00 -1.77
N ALA A 90 -6.64 -21.82 -2.29
CA ALA A 90 -6.56 -20.58 -1.52
C ALA A 90 -7.58 -20.54 -0.37
N MET A 91 -8.73 -21.18 -0.54
CA MET A 91 -9.78 -21.24 0.50
C MET A 91 -9.39 -22.18 1.63
N ALA A 92 -8.87 -23.36 1.31
CA ALA A 92 -8.36 -24.31 2.31
C ALA A 92 -7.20 -23.69 3.11
N GLU A 93 -6.25 -23.03 2.43
CA GLU A 93 -5.16 -22.30 3.08
C GLU A 93 -5.68 -21.20 4.02
N ASN A 94 -6.69 -20.45 3.58
CA ASN A 94 -7.28 -19.42 4.43
C ASN A 94 -7.98 -20.00 5.66
N VAL A 95 -8.78 -21.06 5.51
CA VAL A 95 -9.44 -21.75 6.65
C VAL A 95 -8.40 -22.25 7.63
N ARG A 96 -7.33 -22.88 7.15
CA ARG A 96 -6.25 -23.38 8.02
C ARG A 96 -5.56 -22.25 8.78
N ASN A 97 -5.28 -21.10 8.14
CA ASN A 97 -4.74 -19.94 8.82
C ASN A 97 -5.67 -19.41 9.92
N GLU A 98 -6.98 -19.24 9.62
CA GLU A 98 -7.95 -18.76 10.60
C GLU A 98 -8.12 -19.75 11.76
N TRP A 99 -8.08 -21.05 11.48
CA TRP A 99 -8.12 -22.09 12.51
C TRP A 99 -6.87 -22.06 13.39
N LEU A 100 -5.68 -21.94 12.80
CA LEU A 100 -4.43 -21.83 13.54
C LEU A 100 -4.41 -20.59 14.45
N LYS A 101 -4.95 -19.44 14.00
CA LYS A 101 -5.11 -18.27 14.88
C LYS A 101 -6.01 -18.60 16.08
N SER A 102 -7.11 -19.30 15.86
CA SER A 102 -8.02 -19.74 16.94
C SER A 102 -7.35 -20.74 17.88
N LEU A 103 -6.62 -21.73 17.36
CA LEU A 103 -5.88 -22.70 18.15
C LEU A 103 -4.78 -22.04 18.99
N GLY A 104 -3.99 -21.15 18.38
CA GLY A 104 -2.94 -20.40 19.06
C GLY A 104 -3.49 -19.53 20.19
N ALA A 105 -4.59 -18.80 19.94
CA ALA A 105 -5.26 -18.00 20.97
C ALA A 105 -5.77 -18.84 22.16
N ARG A 106 -6.16 -20.09 21.91
CA ARG A 106 -6.62 -21.05 22.93
C ARG A 106 -5.50 -21.93 23.51
N ARG A 107 -4.26 -21.75 23.03
CA ARG A 107 -3.08 -22.55 23.42
C ARG A 107 -3.24 -24.07 23.17
N GLN A 108 -3.95 -24.46 22.12
CA GLN A 108 -4.11 -25.83 21.68
C GLN A 108 -2.89 -26.27 20.86
N TRP A 109 -1.73 -26.31 21.52
CA TRP A 109 -0.42 -26.40 20.86
C TRP A 109 -0.18 -27.71 20.10
N THR A 110 -0.71 -28.84 20.55
CA THR A 110 -0.57 -30.15 19.88
C THR A 110 -1.23 -30.10 18.50
N LEU A 111 -2.50 -29.69 18.45
CA LEU A 111 -3.26 -29.60 17.21
C LEU A 111 -2.72 -28.44 16.32
N PHE A 112 -2.31 -27.34 16.96
CA PHE A 112 -1.66 -26.23 16.27
C PHE A 112 -0.41 -26.71 15.52
N ALA A 113 0.49 -27.47 16.16
CA ALA A 113 1.73 -27.93 15.54
C ALA A 113 1.46 -28.86 14.35
N GLN A 114 0.48 -29.76 14.49
CA GLN A 114 0.07 -30.67 13.41
C GLN A 114 -0.43 -29.93 12.18
N GLU A 115 -1.29 -28.92 12.36
CA GLU A 115 -1.88 -28.15 11.25
C GLU A 115 -0.91 -27.10 10.69
N TYR A 116 -0.06 -26.53 11.55
CA TYR A 116 0.98 -25.59 11.12
C TYR A 116 1.99 -26.24 10.15
N ALA A 117 2.34 -27.50 10.38
CA ALA A 117 3.25 -28.25 9.50
C ALA A 117 2.67 -28.46 8.09
N LYS A 118 1.34 -28.40 7.92
CA LYS A 118 0.66 -28.56 6.63
C LYS A 118 0.60 -27.27 5.81
N LEU A 119 0.98 -26.11 6.37
CA LEU A 119 1.04 -24.84 5.64
C LEU A 119 2.44 -24.58 5.08
N GLU A 120 2.49 -24.31 3.79
CA GLU A 120 3.69 -23.77 3.16
C GLU A 120 4.12 -22.44 3.83
N PRO A 121 5.43 -22.21 4.06
CA PRO A 121 5.90 -20.99 4.72
C PRO A 121 5.36 -19.71 4.09
N ALA A 122 5.31 -19.63 2.76
CA ALA A 122 4.80 -18.47 2.03
C ALA A 122 3.28 -18.26 2.16
N GLY A 123 2.54 -19.25 2.66
CA GLY A 123 1.09 -19.21 2.92
C GLY A 123 0.73 -18.86 4.35
N ARG A 124 1.72 -18.82 5.27
CA ARG A 124 1.47 -18.58 6.70
C ARG A 124 1.20 -17.11 6.98
N ALA A 125 0.12 -16.84 7.71
CA ALA A 125 -0.17 -15.50 8.19
C ALA A 125 0.81 -15.10 9.31
N GLN A 126 1.20 -13.81 9.37
CA GLN A 126 2.10 -13.29 10.40
C GLN A 126 1.67 -13.66 11.84
N GLU A 127 0.37 -13.62 12.11
CA GLU A 127 -0.17 -13.97 13.43
C GLU A 127 0.06 -15.45 13.77
N VAL A 128 -0.05 -16.33 12.78
CA VAL A 128 0.22 -17.76 12.92
C VAL A 128 1.70 -18.00 13.24
N GLU A 129 2.60 -17.29 12.55
CA GLU A 129 4.03 -17.33 12.84
C GLU A 129 4.34 -16.86 14.27
N CYS A 130 3.69 -15.78 14.73
CA CYS A 130 3.85 -15.30 16.11
C CYS A 130 3.37 -16.32 17.15
N TYR A 131 2.26 -17.02 16.89
CA TYR A 131 1.82 -18.11 17.78
C TYR A 131 2.76 -19.32 17.74
N ALA A 132 3.32 -19.65 16.58
CA ALA A 132 4.31 -20.71 16.45
C ALA A 132 5.57 -20.40 17.26
N ASP A 133 6.06 -19.16 17.19
CA ASP A 133 7.21 -18.69 17.99
C ASP A 133 6.88 -18.70 19.48
N SER A 134 5.69 -18.21 19.87
CA SER A 134 5.19 -18.28 21.26
C SER A 134 5.16 -19.72 21.82
N SER A 135 4.72 -20.68 21.00
CA SER A 135 4.64 -22.10 21.41
C SER A 135 5.99 -22.75 21.68
N ARG A 136 7.06 -22.22 21.06
CA ARG A 136 8.44 -22.70 21.19
C ARG A 136 9.28 -21.86 22.14
N ASN A 137 8.72 -20.80 22.74
CA ASN A 137 9.45 -19.77 23.48
C ASN A 137 10.59 -19.15 22.65
N ASP A 138 10.40 -19.01 21.35
CA ASP A 138 11.32 -18.33 20.44
C ASP A 138 10.93 -16.85 20.32
N TYR A 139 11.72 -15.98 20.92
CA TYR A 139 11.46 -14.54 20.94
C TYR A 139 12.29 -13.76 19.91
N THR A 140 12.96 -14.41 18.98
CA THR A 140 13.81 -13.75 17.97
C THR A 140 13.01 -12.74 17.15
N ARG A 141 11.79 -13.09 16.73
CA ARG A 141 10.89 -12.18 16.00
C ARG A 141 10.45 -10.99 16.84
N ALA A 142 10.34 -11.13 18.15
CA ALA A 142 9.91 -10.07 19.05
C ALA A 142 10.84 -8.86 19.00
N ALA A 143 12.15 -9.06 18.83
CA ALA A 143 13.16 -7.99 18.70
C ALA A 143 12.91 -7.07 17.49
N GLU A 144 12.33 -7.60 16.41
CA GLU A 144 11.93 -6.78 15.25
C GLU A 144 10.52 -6.20 15.41
N LEU A 145 9.59 -6.97 15.98
CA LEU A 145 8.21 -6.51 16.18
C LEU A 145 8.11 -5.34 17.17
N VAL A 146 8.97 -5.29 18.18
CA VAL A 146 8.98 -4.21 19.20
C VAL A 146 9.26 -2.83 18.57
N LYS A 147 9.99 -2.80 17.47
CA LYS A 147 10.30 -1.56 16.72
C LYS A 147 9.06 -0.97 16.04
N ASN A 148 8.04 -1.79 15.76
CA ASN A 148 6.75 -1.33 15.23
C ASN A 148 5.91 -0.71 16.36
N THR A 149 5.68 0.58 16.28
CA THR A 149 4.92 1.35 17.28
C THR A 149 3.41 1.37 17.03
N GLY A 150 2.95 0.72 15.96
CA GLY A 150 1.53 0.60 15.62
C GLY A 150 0.88 -0.68 16.14
N LYS A 151 -0.40 -0.86 15.76
CA LYS A 151 -1.17 -2.06 16.08
C LYS A 151 -0.58 -3.30 15.40
N LEU A 152 -0.46 -4.37 16.14
CA LEU A 152 -0.06 -5.69 15.65
C LEU A 152 -1.22 -6.69 15.76
N PRO A 153 -1.17 -7.81 15.01
CA PRO A 153 -2.06 -8.95 15.24
C PRO A 153 -1.97 -9.46 16.68
N SER A 154 -3.05 -10.05 17.17
CA SER A 154 -3.15 -10.48 18.57
C SER A 154 -2.06 -11.47 18.99
N GLY A 155 -1.73 -12.45 18.14
CA GLY A 155 -0.65 -13.41 18.42
C GLY A 155 0.72 -12.73 18.56
N CYS A 156 0.99 -11.70 17.74
CA CYS A 156 2.25 -10.95 17.80
C CYS A 156 2.31 -10.02 19.03
N THR A 157 1.17 -9.46 19.44
CA THR A 157 1.08 -8.71 20.71
C THR A 157 1.38 -9.62 21.90
N LYS A 158 0.83 -10.84 21.91
CA LYS A 158 1.11 -11.86 22.95
C LYS A 158 2.58 -12.28 22.99
N LEU A 159 3.20 -12.50 21.84
CA LEU A 159 4.63 -12.82 21.74
C LEU A 159 5.48 -11.69 22.36
N LEU A 160 5.14 -10.42 22.08
CA LEU A 160 5.84 -9.28 22.68
C LEU A 160 5.65 -9.19 24.20
N GLU A 161 4.44 -9.42 24.71
CA GLU A 161 4.15 -9.46 26.15
C GLU A 161 4.99 -10.54 26.84
N GLN A 162 5.11 -11.75 26.25
CA GLN A 162 5.93 -12.82 26.78
C GLN A 162 7.43 -12.50 26.76
N ALA A 163 7.93 -11.95 25.65
CA ALA A 163 9.33 -11.53 25.54
C ALA A 163 9.67 -10.41 26.54
N ALA A 164 8.75 -9.46 26.78
CA ALA A 164 8.89 -8.41 27.77
C ALA A 164 8.98 -8.97 29.19
N ALA A 165 8.05 -9.88 29.55
CA ALA A 165 8.03 -10.54 30.86
C ALA A 165 9.29 -11.39 31.12
N SER A 166 9.93 -11.89 30.07
CA SER A 166 11.19 -12.64 30.14
C SER A 166 12.44 -11.74 30.11
N GLY A 167 12.30 -10.41 30.06
CA GLY A 167 13.41 -9.46 30.00
C GLY A 167 14.22 -9.50 28.70
N LEU A 168 13.64 -9.97 27.60
CA LEU A 168 14.32 -10.20 26.32
C LEU A 168 14.13 -9.07 25.30
N LEU A 169 13.40 -8.01 25.66
CA LEU A 169 13.23 -6.85 24.80
C LEU A 169 14.21 -5.73 25.17
N ASP A 170 14.71 -5.00 24.16
CA ASP A 170 15.39 -3.74 24.41
C ASP A 170 14.45 -2.72 25.07
N GLY A 171 14.88 -2.17 26.21
CA GLY A 171 14.04 -1.27 27.01
C GLY A 171 13.65 0.01 26.27
N ASN A 172 14.57 0.58 25.47
CA ASN A 172 14.29 1.80 24.70
C ASN A 172 13.23 1.55 23.63
N ASP A 173 13.36 0.45 22.87
CA ASP A 173 12.38 0.06 21.84
C ASP A 173 11.03 -0.29 22.47
N ALA A 174 11.02 -1.00 23.60
CA ALA A 174 9.80 -1.38 24.30
C ALA A 174 9.03 -0.14 24.80
N TRP A 175 9.69 0.81 25.45
CA TRP A 175 9.04 2.04 25.92
C TRP A 175 8.67 2.99 24.79
N ARG A 176 9.46 3.05 23.72
CA ARG A 176 9.08 3.78 22.50
C ARG A 176 7.80 3.19 21.90
N ARG A 177 7.66 1.85 21.88
CA ARG A 177 6.43 1.19 21.46
C ARG A 177 5.25 1.54 22.39
N VAL A 178 5.41 1.51 23.71
CA VAL A 178 4.36 1.92 24.66
C VAL A 178 3.87 3.34 24.34
N ARG A 179 4.78 4.30 24.16
CA ARG A 179 4.45 5.69 23.78
C ARG A 179 3.72 5.77 22.43
N GLY A 180 4.17 5.00 21.43
CA GLY A 180 3.54 4.91 20.12
C GLY A 180 2.11 4.37 20.18
N LEU A 181 1.89 3.32 20.96
CA LEU A 181 0.57 2.75 21.20
C LEU A 181 -0.37 3.75 21.90
N LEU A 182 0.12 4.49 22.90
CA LEU A 182 -0.63 5.56 23.57
C LEU A 182 -1.02 6.67 22.58
N ALA A 183 -0.07 7.17 21.80
CA ALA A 183 -0.33 8.20 20.78
C ALA A 183 -1.30 7.70 19.68
N GLY A 184 -1.27 6.39 19.38
CA GLY A 184 -2.10 5.69 18.40
C GLY A 184 -3.48 5.22 18.94
N ARG A 185 -3.84 5.52 20.20
CA ARG A 185 -5.11 5.11 20.86
C ARG A 185 -5.23 3.61 21.12
N GLN A 186 -4.12 2.87 21.15
CA GLN A 186 -4.07 1.46 21.56
C GLN A 186 -3.72 1.36 23.06
N THR A 187 -4.49 2.01 23.91
CA THR A 187 -4.20 2.12 25.34
C THR A 187 -4.18 0.76 26.06
N THR A 188 -5.01 -0.18 25.64
CA THR A 188 -5.01 -1.55 26.20
C THR A 188 -3.71 -2.27 25.92
N ASP A 189 -3.25 -2.27 24.67
CA ASP A 189 -1.98 -2.93 24.27
C ASP A 189 -0.79 -2.24 24.95
N ALA A 190 -0.83 -0.91 25.08
CA ALA A 190 0.19 -0.15 25.81
C ALA A 190 0.25 -0.54 27.29
N ARG A 191 -0.91 -0.67 27.95
CA ARG A 191 -1.02 -1.07 29.37
C ARG A 191 -0.48 -2.48 29.60
N ASN A 192 -0.87 -3.42 28.72
CA ASN A 192 -0.43 -4.81 28.81
C ASN A 192 1.08 -4.93 28.65
N LEU A 193 1.66 -4.23 27.66
CA LEU A 193 3.11 -4.22 27.45
C LEU A 193 3.84 -3.59 28.63
N ALA A 194 3.37 -2.45 29.16
CA ALA A 194 3.94 -1.80 30.33
C ALA A 194 3.91 -2.70 31.58
N ALA A 195 2.81 -3.41 31.79
CA ALA A 195 2.69 -4.37 32.88
C ALA A 195 3.66 -5.55 32.69
N ALA A 196 3.80 -6.07 31.47
CA ALA A 196 4.75 -7.14 31.14
C ALA A 196 6.23 -6.69 31.34
N LEU A 197 6.51 -5.41 31.17
CA LEU A 197 7.81 -4.79 31.52
C LEU A 197 8.01 -4.56 33.04
N GLY A 198 7.09 -5.01 33.89
CA GLY A 198 7.14 -4.81 35.32
C GLY A 198 6.83 -3.38 35.81
N SER A 199 6.25 -2.55 34.94
CA SER A 199 5.98 -1.14 35.24
C SER A 199 4.56 -0.74 34.79
N PRO A 200 3.50 -1.18 35.50
CA PRO A 200 2.10 -0.87 35.17
C PRO A 200 1.83 0.65 35.20
N PHE A 201 0.66 1.06 34.70
CA PHE A 201 0.27 2.48 34.57
C PHE A 201 -0.15 3.15 35.89
N ASP A 202 -0.01 2.48 37.01
CA ASP A 202 -0.33 2.96 38.36
C ASP A 202 0.91 2.94 39.26
N GLY A 203 0.75 3.39 40.50
CA GLY A 203 1.74 3.24 41.55
C GLY A 203 3.06 4.02 41.39
N GLY A 204 3.09 5.12 40.63
CA GLY A 204 4.30 5.98 40.52
C GLY A 204 5.45 5.35 39.72
N THR A 205 5.20 4.30 38.95
CA THR A 205 6.15 3.57 38.11
C THR A 205 6.57 4.35 36.87
N GLN A 206 7.52 3.83 36.08
CA GLN A 206 7.81 4.37 34.76
C GLN A 206 6.55 4.34 33.88
N GLY A 207 5.75 3.26 33.93
CA GLY A 207 4.50 3.15 33.18
C GLY A 207 3.50 4.27 33.50
N SER A 208 3.37 4.67 34.78
CA SER A 208 2.49 5.79 35.15
C SER A 208 2.97 7.13 34.58
N ARG A 209 4.28 7.36 34.53
CA ARG A 209 4.85 8.55 33.89
C ARG A 209 4.63 8.56 32.37
N GLU A 210 4.79 7.40 31.71
CA GLU A 210 4.47 7.26 30.29
C GLU A 210 2.99 7.52 30.00
N TYR A 211 2.09 7.01 30.86
CA TYR A 211 0.67 7.23 30.73
C TYR A 211 0.27 8.71 30.90
N ALA A 212 0.95 9.45 31.78
CA ALA A 212 0.73 10.88 31.97
C ALA A 212 1.00 11.71 30.71
N LEU A 213 1.87 11.23 29.81
CA LEU A 213 2.10 11.89 28.51
C LEU A 213 0.85 11.99 27.64
N LEU A 214 -0.21 11.17 27.87
CA LEU A 214 -1.47 11.28 27.15
C LEU A 214 -2.08 12.67 27.22
N ASN A 215 -1.80 13.45 28.24
CA ASN A 215 -2.24 14.84 28.38
C ASN A 215 -1.67 15.77 27.29
N VAL A 216 -0.61 15.33 26.60
CA VAL A 216 0.05 16.07 25.49
C VAL A 216 -0.02 15.30 24.18
N ILE A 217 0.37 14.02 24.18
CA ILE A 217 0.50 13.22 22.95
C ILE A 217 -0.83 12.57 22.52
N GLY A 218 -1.80 12.53 23.38
CA GLY A 218 -3.14 11.97 23.08
C GLY A 218 -3.77 12.66 21.86
N LYS A 219 -4.63 11.93 21.14
CA LYS A 219 -5.20 12.40 19.86
C LYS A 219 -5.88 13.76 19.98
N GLU A 220 -6.61 14.00 21.04
CA GLU A 220 -7.28 15.30 21.25
C GLU A 220 -6.34 16.32 21.91
N ALA A 221 -5.51 15.88 22.85
CA ALA A 221 -4.58 16.75 23.56
C ALA A 221 -3.60 17.46 22.60
N ARG A 222 -2.97 16.72 21.66
CA ARG A 222 -2.03 17.28 20.68
C ARG A 222 -2.64 18.28 19.69
N LYS A 223 -3.96 18.38 19.62
CA LYS A 223 -4.68 19.37 18.81
C LYS A 223 -4.86 20.70 19.53
N SER A 224 -4.71 20.70 20.85
CA SER A 224 -4.82 21.91 21.65
C SER A 224 -3.76 22.94 21.22
N PRO A 225 -4.10 24.21 21.06
CA PRO A 225 -3.13 25.28 20.82
C PRO A 225 -2.11 25.39 21.95
N ASN A 226 -2.44 24.93 23.16
CA ASN A 226 -1.57 24.97 24.35
C ASN A 226 -0.71 23.71 24.51
N ALA A 227 -0.82 22.70 23.63
CA ALA A 227 -0.09 21.44 23.79
C ALA A 227 1.43 21.62 23.93
N ALA A 228 2.01 22.51 23.14
CA ALA A 228 3.44 22.81 23.18
C ALA A 228 3.84 23.52 24.48
N ALA A 229 3.06 24.46 24.97
CA ALA A 229 3.30 25.14 26.24
C ALA A 229 3.25 24.14 27.42
N LEU A 230 2.19 23.30 27.45
CA LEU A 230 2.07 22.26 28.45
C LEU A 230 3.23 21.26 28.42
N LEU A 231 3.70 20.87 27.24
CA LEU A 231 4.89 20.01 27.13
C LEU A 231 6.14 20.70 27.69
N SER A 232 6.35 21.98 27.36
CA SER A 232 7.48 22.75 27.88
C SER A 232 7.46 22.88 29.41
N GLU A 233 6.29 23.05 30.03
CA GLU A 233 6.14 23.05 31.49
C GLU A 233 6.48 21.70 32.13
N MET A 234 6.19 20.59 31.42
CA MET A 234 6.44 19.24 31.91
C MET A 234 7.91 18.77 31.69
N GLU A 235 8.69 19.45 30.85
CA GLU A 235 9.98 18.94 30.37
C GLU A 235 10.96 18.58 31.49
N SER A 236 11.01 19.34 32.57
CA SER A 236 11.92 19.09 33.71
C SER A 236 11.64 17.75 34.41
N GLY A 237 10.41 17.25 34.32
CA GLY A 237 10.00 15.95 34.89
C GLY A 237 10.07 14.78 33.90
N LEU A 238 10.46 15.03 32.65
CA LEU A 238 10.50 14.02 31.61
C LEU A 238 11.93 13.56 31.31
N SER A 239 12.09 12.25 31.02
CA SER A 239 13.36 11.75 30.49
C SER A 239 13.62 12.31 29.09
N LEU A 240 14.87 12.18 28.60
CA LEU A 240 15.28 12.59 27.26
C LEU A 240 14.40 11.89 26.19
N GLU A 241 14.14 10.60 26.38
CA GLU A 241 13.35 9.77 25.48
C GLU A 241 11.89 10.21 25.46
N GLN A 242 11.30 10.48 26.62
CA GLN A 242 9.92 10.94 26.77
C GLN A 242 9.68 12.27 26.07
N ARG A 243 10.51 13.27 26.36
CA ARG A 243 10.38 14.61 25.75
C ARG A 243 10.67 14.58 24.25
N SER A 244 11.68 13.80 23.80
CA SER A 244 11.98 13.65 22.37
C SER A 244 10.81 13.03 21.61
N PHE A 245 10.18 11.97 22.16
CA PHE A 245 9.00 11.37 21.58
C PHE A 245 7.81 12.33 21.53
N ALA A 246 7.55 13.05 22.64
CA ALA A 246 6.42 13.98 22.75
C ALA A 246 6.55 15.15 21.75
N TRP A 247 7.71 15.78 21.64
CA TRP A 247 7.97 16.80 20.62
C TRP A 247 7.82 16.23 19.20
N GLY A 248 8.25 14.98 18.98
CA GLY A 248 8.04 14.27 17.72
C GLY A 248 6.56 14.13 17.36
N VAL A 249 5.68 13.83 18.34
CA VAL A 249 4.23 13.75 18.11
C VAL A 249 3.64 15.10 17.74
N LEU A 250 4.05 16.18 18.43
CA LEU A 250 3.57 17.53 18.12
C LEU A 250 4.08 18.01 16.75
N GLY A 251 5.36 17.78 16.44
CA GLY A 251 5.96 18.08 15.14
C GLY A 251 5.24 17.32 14.01
N HIS A 252 4.95 16.06 14.22
CA HIS A 252 4.18 15.22 13.28
C HIS A 252 2.78 15.77 13.02
N TYR A 253 2.07 16.15 14.08
CA TYR A 253 0.74 16.74 13.95
C TYR A 253 0.77 18.05 13.14
N GLN A 254 1.73 18.94 13.40
CA GLN A 254 1.88 20.19 12.64
C GLN A 254 2.27 19.92 11.17
N SER A 255 3.14 18.93 10.92
CA SER A 255 3.53 18.55 9.55
C SER A 255 2.32 18.07 8.74
N GLN A 256 1.48 17.22 9.33
CA GLN A 256 0.26 16.74 8.66
C GLN A 256 -0.78 17.86 8.41
N ASN A 257 -0.75 18.93 9.20
CA ASN A 257 -1.55 20.14 8.98
C ASN A 257 -0.86 21.14 8.03
N LEU A 258 0.33 20.81 7.53
CA LEU A 258 1.15 21.67 6.67
C LEU A 258 1.58 22.99 7.33
N ASN A 259 1.54 23.06 8.64
CA ASN A 259 2.12 24.16 9.41
C ASN A 259 3.64 23.91 9.58
N VAL A 260 4.35 24.11 8.47
CA VAL A 260 5.77 23.75 8.34
C VAL A 260 6.67 24.49 9.34
N PRO A 261 6.50 25.82 9.60
CA PRO A 261 7.31 26.50 10.59
C PRO A 261 7.20 25.90 11.99
N ALA A 262 5.98 25.67 12.49
CA ALA A 262 5.76 25.07 13.80
C ALA A 262 6.24 23.61 13.84
N ALA A 263 6.08 22.85 12.75
CA ALA A 263 6.58 21.49 12.66
C ALA A 263 8.10 21.43 12.85
N LEU A 264 8.84 22.27 12.12
CA LEU A 264 10.30 22.32 12.19
C LEU A 264 10.81 22.84 13.55
N ASP A 265 10.11 23.81 14.17
CA ASP A 265 10.42 24.25 15.53
C ASP A 265 10.28 23.09 16.54
N TYR A 266 9.19 22.34 16.48
CA TYR A 266 8.97 21.21 17.39
C TYR A 266 9.94 20.05 17.15
N TYR A 267 10.21 19.73 15.90
CA TYR A 267 11.23 18.73 15.58
C TYR A 267 12.64 19.17 15.98
N GLY A 268 12.93 20.48 15.95
CA GLY A 268 14.18 21.05 16.45
C GLY A 268 14.43 20.80 17.94
N LYS A 269 13.36 20.58 18.73
CA LYS A 269 13.41 20.23 20.16
C LYS A 269 13.61 18.73 20.42
N VAL A 270 13.61 17.89 19.39
CA VAL A 270 13.87 16.45 19.50
C VAL A 270 15.36 16.20 19.64
N ALA A 271 15.82 15.98 20.86
CA ALA A 271 17.23 15.78 21.16
C ALA A 271 17.72 14.36 20.81
N ASP A 272 16.87 13.34 20.94
CA ASP A 272 17.15 11.97 20.50
C ASP A 272 16.18 11.53 19.38
N ARG A 273 16.64 11.62 18.13
CA ARG A 273 15.84 11.25 16.95
C ARG A 273 15.51 9.76 16.86
N ARG A 274 16.21 8.89 17.59
CA ARG A 274 15.90 7.45 17.66
C ARG A 274 14.55 7.18 18.32
N GLN A 275 14.04 8.14 19.08
CA GLN A 275 12.71 8.05 19.70
C GLN A 275 11.57 8.30 18.71
N LEU A 276 11.84 8.94 17.58
CA LEU A 276 10.84 9.13 16.54
C LEU A 276 10.40 7.80 15.95
N THR A 277 9.10 7.65 15.71
CA THR A 277 8.58 6.54 14.89
C THR A 277 8.95 6.74 13.43
N ASP A 278 8.87 5.66 12.63
CA ASP A 278 9.12 5.74 11.19
C ASP A 278 8.26 6.83 10.53
N ASP A 279 6.98 6.93 10.88
CA ASP A 279 6.08 7.95 10.35
C ASP A 279 6.44 9.36 10.80
N GLN A 280 6.87 9.55 12.05
CA GLN A 280 7.31 10.85 12.57
C GLN A 280 8.57 11.36 11.89
N ILE A 281 9.59 10.49 11.72
CA ILE A 281 10.85 10.91 11.08
C ILE A 281 10.68 11.16 9.60
N GLU A 282 9.83 10.38 8.92
CA GLU A 282 9.44 10.65 7.53
C GLU A 282 8.70 11.99 7.38
N TRP A 283 7.81 12.34 8.33
CA TRP A 283 7.13 13.64 8.30
C TRP A 283 8.04 14.81 8.65
N TYR A 284 9.06 14.58 9.49
CA TYR A 284 10.12 15.57 9.69
C TYR A 284 10.85 15.85 8.37
N ALA A 285 11.25 14.79 7.66
CA ALA A 285 11.89 14.94 6.36
C ALA A 285 10.96 15.65 5.33
N ARG A 286 9.65 15.34 5.32
CA ARG A 286 8.66 16.04 4.46
C ARG A 286 8.53 17.52 4.82
N ALA A 287 8.58 17.88 6.09
CA ALA A 287 8.55 19.28 6.52
C ALA A 287 9.80 20.03 6.04
N ALA A 288 11.00 19.45 6.24
CA ALA A 288 12.26 20.01 5.76
C ALA A 288 12.29 20.14 4.22
N LEU A 289 11.80 19.09 3.51
CA LEU A 289 11.65 19.10 2.05
C LEU A 289 10.74 20.23 1.57
N ARG A 290 9.57 20.38 2.18
CA ARG A 290 8.62 21.43 1.80
C ARG A 290 9.16 22.84 2.06
N ALA A 291 10.00 22.99 3.09
CA ALA A 291 10.70 24.22 3.40
C ALA A 291 11.98 24.43 2.57
N ARG A 292 12.36 23.46 1.72
CA ARG A 292 13.64 23.46 0.97
C ARG A 292 14.89 23.58 1.86
N ARG A 293 14.82 23.08 3.11
CA ARG A 293 15.96 23.02 4.01
C ARG A 293 16.81 21.79 3.72
N TRP A 294 17.66 21.89 2.69
CA TRP A 294 18.36 20.73 2.13
C TRP A 294 19.32 20.04 3.10
N ASP A 295 20.09 20.80 3.86
CA ASP A 295 21.01 20.23 4.86
C ASP A 295 20.25 19.53 5.99
N GLU A 296 19.16 20.15 6.46
CA GLU A 296 18.31 19.55 7.48
C GLU A 296 17.65 18.27 6.96
N LEU A 297 17.14 18.27 5.72
CA LEU A 297 16.58 17.10 5.07
C LEU A 297 17.60 15.96 4.99
N ALA A 298 18.83 16.25 4.54
CA ALA A 298 19.89 15.25 4.47
C ALA A 298 20.24 14.70 5.87
N SER A 299 20.33 15.58 6.87
CA SER A 299 20.56 15.19 8.27
C SER A 299 19.45 14.31 8.81
N VAL A 300 18.17 14.63 8.55
CA VAL A 300 17.04 13.82 9.00
C VAL A 300 17.07 12.44 8.35
N ILE A 301 17.30 12.36 7.04
CA ILE A 301 17.36 11.07 6.32
C ILE A 301 18.49 10.19 6.87
N SER A 302 19.65 10.75 7.20
CA SER A 302 20.78 9.99 7.77
C SER A 302 20.48 9.38 9.14
N HIS A 303 19.49 9.88 9.87
CA HIS A 303 19.04 9.33 11.15
C HIS A 303 17.83 8.37 11.02
N MET A 304 17.30 8.17 9.83
CA MET A 304 16.23 7.18 9.60
C MET A 304 16.75 5.75 9.82
N PRO A 305 15.89 4.80 10.17
CA PRO A 305 16.23 3.38 10.08
C PRO A 305 16.75 3.01 8.67
N GLU A 306 17.70 2.10 8.59
CA GLU A 306 18.37 1.71 7.34
C GLU A 306 17.39 1.35 6.22
N LYS A 307 16.31 0.63 6.58
CA LYS A 307 15.24 0.27 5.65
C LYS A 307 14.60 1.50 4.98
N LEU A 308 14.38 2.57 5.72
CA LEU A 308 13.83 3.82 5.18
C LEU A 308 14.87 4.55 4.34
N GLN A 309 16.12 4.64 4.81
CA GLN A 309 17.20 5.28 4.05
C GLN A 309 17.39 4.65 2.68
N LYS A 310 17.25 3.31 2.57
CA LYS A 310 17.36 2.54 1.32
C LYS A 310 16.08 2.55 0.48
N SER A 311 15.01 3.17 0.96
CA SER A 311 13.77 3.28 0.18
C SER A 311 13.95 4.20 -1.03
N PRO A 312 13.22 3.96 -2.15
CA PRO A 312 13.29 4.82 -3.34
C PRO A 312 13.07 6.30 -3.02
N THR A 313 12.13 6.57 -2.13
CA THR A 313 11.75 7.93 -1.71
C THR A 313 12.96 8.66 -1.12
N TRP A 314 13.56 8.07 -0.08
CA TRP A 314 14.58 8.79 0.67
C TRP A 314 15.95 8.75 -0.01
N LEU A 315 16.25 7.74 -0.83
CA LEU A 315 17.41 7.76 -1.74
C LEU A 315 17.34 8.94 -2.73
N TYR A 316 16.18 9.14 -3.37
CA TYR A 316 16.01 10.24 -4.32
C TYR A 316 16.11 11.61 -3.65
N TRP A 317 15.41 11.82 -2.53
CA TRP A 317 15.45 13.12 -1.85
C TRP A 317 16.79 13.42 -1.18
N LEU A 318 17.52 12.40 -0.72
CA LEU A 318 18.90 12.58 -0.27
C LEU A 318 19.80 12.98 -1.44
N ALA A 319 19.68 12.33 -2.59
CA ALA A 319 20.39 12.71 -3.80
C ALA A 319 20.12 14.17 -4.19
N ARG A 320 18.84 14.60 -4.18
CA ARG A 320 18.44 15.98 -4.42
C ARG A 320 19.05 16.96 -3.40
N SER A 321 19.11 16.58 -2.13
CA SER A 321 19.75 17.39 -1.10
C SER A 321 21.24 17.56 -1.37
N ARG A 322 21.95 16.47 -1.70
CA ARG A 322 23.39 16.52 -2.03
C ARG A 322 23.66 17.35 -3.27
N ALA A 323 22.83 17.24 -4.31
CA ALA A 323 22.95 18.07 -5.49
C ALA A 323 22.73 19.56 -5.17
N ALA A 324 21.72 19.89 -4.36
CA ALA A 324 21.40 21.27 -3.97
C ALA A 324 22.49 21.91 -3.09
N THR A 325 23.28 21.11 -2.35
CA THR A 325 24.39 21.58 -1.50
C THR A 325 25.76 21.42 -2.18
N GLY A 326 25.80 21.15 -3.49
CA GLY A 326 27.03 21.12 -4.29
C GLY A 326 27.80 19.80 -4.28
N ASN A 327 27.35 18.77 -3.55
CA ASN A 327 27.98 17.45 -3.56
C ASN A 327 27.42 16.59 -4.71
N THR A 328 27.82 16.94 -5.94
CA THR A 328 27.31 16.33 -7.16
C THR A 328 27.74 14.86 -7.32
N GLN A 329 28.93 14.49 -6.86
CA GLN A 329 29.43 13.12 -6.95
C GLN A 329 28.61 12.15 -6.08
N GLU A 330 28.32 12.53 -4.84
CA GLU A 330 27.47 11.73 -3.95
C GLU A 330 26.02 11.69 -4.47
N ALA A 331 25.52 12.81 -4.98
CA ALA A 331 24.19 12.88 -5.58
C ALA A 331 24.05 11.89 -6.74
N GLU A 332 25.02 11.83 -7.65
CA GLU A 332 25.01 10.90 -8.78
C GLU A 332 25.00 9.44 -8.32
N LYS A 333 25.79 9.09 -7.30
CA LYS A 333 25.81 7.75 -6.70
C LYS A 333 24.44 7.38 -6.14
N LEU A 334 23.80 8.28 -5.41
CA LEU A 334 22.48 8.08 -4.81
C LEU A 334 21.37 8.00 -5.88
N TYR A 335 21.43 8.82 -6.95
CA TYR A 335 20.51 8.69 -8.08
C TYR A 335 20.64 7.32 -8.76
N LYS A 336 21.85 6.79 -8.93
CA LYS A 336 22.06 5.44 -9.48
C LYS A 336 21.39 4.38 -8.58
N GLN A 337 21.53 4.51 -7.26
CA GLN A 337 20.88 3.61 -6.31
C GLN A 337 19.35 3.73 -6.38
N ALA A 338 18.81 4.94 -6.36
CA ALA A 338 17.37 5.16 -6.47
C ALA A 338 16.80 4.63 -7.80
N ALA A 339 17.49 4.88 -8.92
CA ALA A 339 17.08 4.38 -10.24
C ALA A 339 17.10 2.85 -10.35
N ALA A 340 17.92 2.17 -9.54
CA ALA A 340 17.99 0.70 -9.49
C ALA A 340 16.87 0.06 -8.65
N THR A 341 16.03 0.85 -7.95
CA THR A 341 14.95 0.32 -7.09
C THR A 341 13.72 -0.18 -7.87
N GLY A 342 13.75 -0.21 -9.18
CA GLY A 342 12.67 -0.72 -10.03
C GLY A 342 11.98 0.36 -10.86
N ARG A 343 10.66 0.25 -11.05
CA ARG A 343 9.86 1.08 -11.97
C ARG A 343 8.89 1.99 -11.23
N ASN A 344 9.27 2.43 -10.05
CA ASN A 344 8.47 3.33 -9.22
C ASN A 344 8.75 4.81 -9.57
N PHE A 345 7.96 5.69 -8.99
CA PHE A 345 8.03 7.14 -9.20
C PHE A 345 9.43 7.72 -9.02
N TYR A 346 10.11 7.37 -7.92
CA TYR A 346 11.43 7.92 -7.63
C TYR A 346 12.56 7.28 -8.45
N ALA A 347 12.39 6.00 -8.85
CA ALA A 347 13.33 5.38 -9.76
C ALA A 347 13.30 6.04 -11.16
N VAL A 348 12.10 6.42 -11.63
CA VAL A 348 11.96 7.16 -12.90
C VAL A 348 12.58 8.54 -12.78
N LEU A 349 12.24 9.32 -11.74
CA LEU A 349 12.82 10.65 -11.52
C LEU A 349 14.34 10.60 -11.41
N ALA A 350 14.89 9.64 -10.67
CA ALA A 350 16.33 9.46 -10.53
C ALA A 350 16.99 9.07 -11.87
N GLY A 351 16.33 8.23 -12.66
CA GLY A 351 16.77 7.91 -14.01
C GLY A 351 16.85 9.16 -14.90
N GLU A 352 15.86 10.03 -14.83
CA GLU A 352 15.82 11.29 -15.57
C GLU A 352 16.94 12.27 -15.15
N GLU A 353 17.27 12.35 -13.84
CA GLU A 353 18.41 13.13 -13.36
C GLU A 353 19.77 12.59 -13.91
N LEU A 354 19.81 11.30 -14.28
CA LEU A 354 20.94 10.66 -14.94
C LEU A 354 20.86 10.69 -16.48
N GLY A 355 19.92 11.45 -17.07
CA GLY A 355 19.71 11.56 -18.51
C GLY A 355 19.04 10.35 -19.16
N ARG A 356 18.46 9.43 -18.38
CA ARG A 356 17.78 8.24 -18.88
C ARG A 356 16.34 8.57 -19.27
N LYS A 357 15.84 7.88 -20.29
CA LYS A 357 14.42 7.93 -20.70
C LYS A 357 13.74 6.63 -20.32
N ILE A 358 12.41 6.67 -20.15
CA ILE A 358 11.61 5.46 -20.02
C ILE A 358 11.73 4.65 -21.31
N ASP A 359 12.13 3.40 -21.17
CA ASP A 359 12.16 2.40 -22.24
C ASP A 359 11.07 1.35 -21.97
N THR A 360 10.15 1.19 -22.91
CA THR A 360 9.03 0.25 -22.84
C THR A 360 9.16 -0.90 -23.82
N ARG A 361 10.35 -1.13 -24.39
CA ARG A 361 10.60 -2.28 -25.25
C ARG A 361 10.59 -3.55 -24.41
N ASN A 362 9.87 -4.56 -24.91
CA ASN A 362 9.92 -5.89 -24.33
C ASN A 362 11.32 -6.48 -24.53
N ASN A 363 11.88 -7.09 -23.50
CA ASN A 363 13.18 -7.78 -23.60
C ASN A 363 13.05 -9.31 -23.67
N VAL A 364 11.81 -9.80 -23.76
CA VAL A 364 11.45 -11.20 -23.91
C VAL A 364 10.37 -11.36 -24.98
N PRO A 365 10.30 -12.49 -25.70
CA PRO A 365 9.20 -12.76 -26.60
C PRO A 365 7.88 -12.95 -25.84
N ASP A 366 6.75 -12.80 -26.54
CA ASP A 366 5.46 -13.13 -26.00
C ASP A 366 5.34 -14.64 -25.72
N ALA A 367 4.54 -15.00 -24.72
CA ALA A 367 4.31 -16.40 -24.38
C ALA A 367 3.67 -17.14 -25.56
N GLY A 368 4.22 -18.30 -25.90
CA GLY A 368 3.70 -19.12 -27.01
C GLY A 368 2.27 -19.60 -26.72
N LYS A 369 1.41 -19.65 -27.77
CA LYS A 369 0.00 -20.05 -27.65
C LYS A 369 -0.20 -21.38 -26.89
N ASN A 370 0.62 -22.38 -27.18
CA ASN A 370 0.54 -23.69 -26.51
C ASN A 370 0.86 -23.59 -25.00
N SER A 371 1.76 -22.72 -24.60
CA SER A 371 2.10 -22.50 -23.18
C SER A 371 0.94 -21.81 -22.46
N VAL A 372 0.30 -20.83 -23.10
CA VAL A 372 -0.89 -20.16 -22.57
C VAL A 372 -2.06 -21.13 -22.40
N LEU A 373 -2.30 -21.99 -23.41
CA LEU A 373 -3.36 -23.00 -23.32
C LEU A 373 -3.10 -24.02 -22.20
N ARG A 374 -1.87 -24.52 -22.08
CA ARG A 374 -1.49 -25.42 -20.96
C ARG A 374 -1.65 -24.75 -19.61
N MET A 375 -1.26 -23.48 -19.49
CA MET A 375 -1.41 -22.71 -18.26
C MET A 375 -2.87 -22.56 -17.86
N ALA A 376 -3.80 -22.35 -18.81
CA ALA A 376 -5.23 -22.24 -18.55
C ALA A 376 -5.84 -23.56 -18.05
N GLU A 377 -5.24 -24.70 -18.37
CA GLU A 377 -5.67 -26.03 -17.91
C GLU A 377 -4.99 -26.49 -16.61
N ASP A 378 -3.99 -25.74 -16.11
CA ASP A 378 -3.40 -26.00 -14.78
C ASP A 378 -4.49 -25.91 -13.69
N GLY A 379 -4.55 -26.91 -12.80
CA GLY A 379 -5.69 -27.10 -11.89
C GLY A 379 -6.04 -25.86 -11.05
N ALA A 380 -5.05 -25.17 -10.49
CA ALA A 380 -5.28 -23.98 -9.67
C ALA A 380 -5.59 -22.73 -10.53
N ILE A 381 -4.91 -22.57 -11.66
CA ILE A 381 -5.18 -21.49 -12.64
C ILE A 381 -6.58 -21.69 -13.25
N LYS A 382 -6.93 -22.91 -13.65
CA LYS A 382 -8.26 -23.26 -14.17
C LYS A 382 -9.35 -22.92 -13.16
N ARG A 383 -9.15 -23.27 -11.89
CA ARG A 383 -10.06 -22.94 -10.80
C ARG A 383 -10.29 -21.44 -10.66
N ALA A 384 -9.20 -20.65 -10.71
CA ALA A 384 -9.29 -19.20 -10.70
C ALA A 384 -10.05 -18.63 -11.89
N LEU A 385 -9.83 -19.16 -13.11
CA LEU A 385 -10.51 -18.73 -14.33
C LEU A 385 -12.01 -19.10 -14.31
N VAL A 386 -12.37 -20.28 -13.80
CA VAL A 386 -13.78 -20.70 -13.65
C VAL A 386 -14.51 -19.77 -12.67
N LEU A 387 -13.91 -19.51 -11.49
CA LEU A 387 -14.47 -18.57 -10.51
C LEU A 387 -14.61 -17.17 -11.11
N PHE A 388 -13.61 -16.71 -11.86
CA PHE A 388 -13.66 -15.41 -12.51
C PHE A 388 -14.80 -15.32 -13.54
N ARG A 389 -14.92 -16.32 -14.43
CA ARG A 389 -15.99 -16.40 -15.43
C ARG A 389 -17.37 -16.39 -14.76
N ASN A 390 -17.57 -17.26 -13.77
CA ASN A 390 -18.82 -17.36 -13.04
C ASN A 390 -19.16 -16.07 -12.28
N SER A 391 -18.17 -15.41 -11.70
CA SER A 391 -18.36 -14.12 -11.03
C SER A 391 -18.85 -13.02 -11.98
N ARG A 392 -18.38 -13.03 -13.23
CA ARG A 392 -18.85 -12.07 -14.26
C ARG A 392 -20.28 -12.33 -14.65
N THR A 393 -20.64 -13.58 -14.87
CA THR A 393 -22.01 -13.98 -15.26
C THR A 393 -23.01 -13.66 -14.15
N ALA A 394 -22.65 -13.91 -12.90
CA ALA A 394 -23.51 -13.68 -11.73
C ALA A 394 -23.44 -12.25 -11.16
N GLY A 395 -22.52 -11.41 -11.60
CA GLY A 395 -22.25 -10.11 -10.96
C GLY A 395 -21.73 -10.23 -9.52
N ASP A 396 -21.12 -11.36 -9.15
CA ASP A 396 -20.73 -11.68 -7.77
C ASP A 396 -19.31 -11.19 -7.44
N ALA A 397 -19.23 -10.07 -6.74
CA ALA A 397 -17.97 -9.48 -6.27
C ALA A 397 -17.23 -10.36 -5.24
N LYS A 398 -17.94 -11.21 -4.46
CA LYS A 398 -17.31 -12.12 -3.50
C LYS A 398 -16.60 -13.25 -4.24
N MET A 399 -17.27 -13.86 -5.20
CA MET A 399 -16.68 -14.90 -6.05
C MET A 399 -15.50 -14.35 -6.86
N ARG A 400 -15.57 -13.10 -7.33
CA ARG A 400 -14.44 -12.45 -7.98
C ARG A 400 -13.22 -12.33 -7.06
N ARG A 401 -13.41 -11.94 -5.80
CA ARG A 401 -12.30 -11.90 -4.82
C ARG A 401 -11.71 -13.29 -4.56
N GLN A 402 -12.53 -14.32 -4.57
CA GLN A 402 -12.07 -15.71 -4.48
C GLN A 402 -11.24 -16.09 -5.71
N ALA A 403 -11.67 -15.73 -6.92
CA ALA A 403 -10.88 -15.93 -8.13
C ALA A 403 -9.49 -15.24 -8.06
N GLN A 404 -9.44 -14.01 -7.55
CA GLN A 404 -8.18 -13.28 -7.36
C GLN A 404 -7.28 -13.95 -6.30
N ALA A 405 -7.87 -14.46 -5.23
CA ALA A 405 -7.13 -15.18 -4.19
C ALA A 405 -6.53 -16.47 -4.75
N GLU A 406 -7.32 -17.23 -5.50
CA GLU A 406 -6.90 -18.47 -6.14
C GLU A 406 -5.79 -18.24 -7.18
N TRP A 407 -5.91 -17.17 -7.98
CA TRP A 407 -4.86 -16.79 -8.92
C TRP A 407 -3.53 -16.48 -8.22
N ARG A 408 -3.56 -15.71 -7.14
CA ARG A 408 -2.35 -15.38 -6.37
C ARG A 408 -1.76 -16.61 -5.68
N PHE A 409 -2.61 -17.51 -5.19
CA PHE A 409 -2.21 -18.78 -4.63
C PHE A 409 -1.49 -19.64 -5.69
N ALA A 410 -2.11 -19.84 -6.85
CA ALA A 410 -1.57 -20.63 -7.96
C ALA A 410 -0.22 -20.11 -8.46
N THR A 411 -0.06 -18.78 -8.54
CA THR A 411 1.14 -18.15 -9.11
C THR A 411 2.21 -17.80 -8.08
N ARG A 412 2.06 -18.18 -6.81
CA ARG A 412 2.95 -17.77 -5.71
C ARG A 412 4.42 -18.10 -5.97
N GLY A 413 4.71 -19.33 -6.36
CA GLY A 413 6.06 -19.85 -6.61
C GLY A 413 6.52 -19.77 -8.06
N PHE A 414 5.82 -19.06 -8.95
CA PHE A 414 6.17 -18.98 -10.35
C PHE A 414 7.44 -18.15 -10.56
N ASP A 415 8.33 -18.66 -11.41
CA ASP A 415 9.42 -17.89 -12.00
C ASP A 415 8.89 -16.83 -12.99
N GLU A 416 9.76 -15.99 -13.50
CA GLU A 416 9.37 -14.88 -14.37
C GLU A 416 8.75 -15.31 -15.70
N ASP A 417 9.15 -16.46 -16.27
CA ASP A 417 8.57 -16.99 -17.50
C ASP A 417 7.13 -17.48 -17.27
N LYS A 418 6.94 -18.24 -16.20
CA LYS A 418 5.60 -18.68 -15.79
C LYS A 418 4.71 -17.50 -15.41
N LEU A 419 5.26 -16.46 -14.76
CA LEU A 419 4.51 -15.23 -14.43
C LEU A 419 4.07 -14.50 -15.69
N LEU A 420 4.91 -14.40 -16.74
CA LEU A 420 4.52 -13.76 -17.99
C LEU A 420 3.51 -14.62 -18.77
N THR A 421 3.69 -15.95 -18.77
CA THR A 421 2.69 -16.87 -19.34
C THR A 421 1.33 -16.75 -18.63
N ALA A 422 1.33 -16.70 -17.30
CA ALA A 422 0.13 -16.47 -16.51
C ALA A 422 -0.49 -15.09 -16.80
N ALA A 423 0.35 -14.04 -16.95
CA ALA A 423 -0.13 -12.71 -17.31
C ALA A 423 -0.84 -12.70 -18.67
N GLN A 424 -0.27 -13.37 -19.69
CA GLN A 424 -0.90 -13.52 -20.99
C GLN A 424 -2.20 -14.32 -20.89
N THR A 425 -2.18 -15.44 -20.16
CA THR A 425 -3.38 -16.27 -19.94
C THR A 425 -4.51 -15.45 -19.29
N ALA A 426 -4.21 -14.68 -18.25
CA ALA A 426 -5.18 -13.80 -17.60
C ALA A 426 -5.72 -12.73 -18.57
N PHE A 427 -4.84 -12.13 -19.36
CA PHE A 427 -5.21 -11.11 -20.35
C PHE A 427 -6.17 -11.67 -21.40
N ASP A 428 -5.86 -12.82 -21.98
CA ASP A 428 -6.67 -13.47 -23.01
C ASP A 428 -8.07 -13.87 -22.50
N HIS A 429 -8.19 -14.14 -21.19
CA HIS A 429 -9.49 -14.42 -20.55
C HIS A 429 -10.20 -13.17 -20.03
N GLY A 430 -9.63 -11.97 -20.21
CA GLY A 430 -10.19 -10.70 -19.71
C GLY A 430 -10.04 -10.51 -18.18
N PHE A 431 -9.18 -11.30 -17.53
CA PHE A 431 -8.87 -11.18 -16.10
C PHE A 431 -7.75 -10.14 -15.89
N TYR A 432 -8.01 -8.93 -16.35
CA TYR A 432 -7.02 -7.84 -16.54
C TYR A 432 -6.23 -7.48 -15.30
N ASP A 433 -6.87 -7.40 -14.14
CA ASP A 433 -6.19 -7.10 -12.88
C ASP A 433 -5.20 -8.20 -12.47
N MET A 434 -5.44 -9.46 -12.83
CA MET A 434 -4.51 -10.55 -12.59
C MET A 434 -3.42 -10.64 -13.68
N ALA A 435 -3.71 -10.24 -14.90
CA ALA A 435 -2.69 -10.04 -15.93
C ALA A 435 -1.64 -9.01 -15.47
N VAL A 436 -2.09 -7.84 -15.05
CA VAL A 436 -1.23 -6.80 -14.48
C VAL A 436 -0.49 -7.29 -13.24
N ASN A 437 -1.18 -7.96 -12.31
CA ASN A 437 -0.58 -8.47 -11.08
C ASN A 437 0.56 -9.45 -11.35
N SER A 438 0.38 -10.37 -12.32
CA SER A 438 1.41 -11.34 -12.67
C SER A 438 2.60 -10.66 -13.36
N ALA A 439 2.37 -9.77 -14.34
CA ALA A 439 3.42 -9.07 -15.06
C ALA A 439 4.22 -8.10 -14.16
N GLU A 440 3.59 -7.46 -13.16
CA GLU A 440 4.27 -6.56 -12.22
C GLU A 440 5.29 -7.28 -11.33
N ARG A 441 5.16 -8.58 -11.13
CA ARG A 441 6.04 -9.39 -10.29
C ARG A 441 7.36 -9.78 -10.97
N THR A 442 7.50 -9.55 -12.28
CA THR A 442 8.76 -9.78 -13.00
C THR A 442 9.68 -8.57 -12.88
N ASP A 443 10.97 -8.80 -12.79
CA ASP A 443 11.97 -7.75 -12.64
C ASP A 443 13.00 -7.69 -13.78
N ARG A 444 13.53 -8.83 -14.18
CA ARG A 444 14.52 -8.98 -15.26
C ARG A 444 13.89 -9.26 -16.61
N LYS A 445 12.84 -10.08 -16.65
CA LYS A 445 12.07 -10.41 -17.85
C LYS A 445 10.86 -9.48 -17.96
N LEU A 446 10.89 -8.59 -18.95
CA LEU A 446 9.95 -7.49 -19.04
C LEU A 446 9.10 -7.60 -20.29
N ASN A 447 7.78 -7.67 -20.07
CA ASN A 447 6.77 -7.46 -21.10
C ASN A 447 5.91 -6.25 -20.69
N TYR A 448 6.21 -5.11 -21.29
CA TYR A 448 5.52 -3.86 -20.98
C TYR A 448 4.09 -3.83 -21.49
N THR A 449 3.75 -4.57 -22.54
CA THR A 449 2.37 -4.66 -23.05
C THR A 449 1.45 -5.40 -22.09
N LEU A 450 1.98 -6.39 -21.36
CA LEU A 450 1.26 -7.08 -20.27
C LEU A 450 1.26 -6.32 -18.94
N ARG A 451 2.33 -5.58 -18.67
CA ARG A 451 2.44 -4.75 -17.46
C ARG A 451 1.56 -3.50 -17.54
N TYR A 452 1.46 -2.90 -18.73
CA TYR A 452 0.67 -1.70 -19.03
C TYR A 452 -0.36 -2.02 -20.12
N ILE A 453 -1.24 -2.98 -19.83
CA ILE A 453 -2.33 -3.36 -20.75
C ILE A 453 -3.19 -2.14 -21.09
N SER A 454 -3.72 -2.11 -22.31
CA SER A 454 -4.53 -1.00 -22.80
C SER A 454 -5.87 -1.46 -23.39
N PRO A 455 -6.71 -2.18 -22.62
CA PRO A 455 -8.06 -2.53 -23.07
C PRO A 455 -8.89 -1.26 -23.27
N PHE A 456 -9.92 -1.32 -24.11
CA PHE A 456 -10.82 -0.19 -24.43
C PHE A 456 -10.12 1.00 -25.11
N LYS A 457 -9.03 0.74 -25.88
CA LYS A 457 -8.14 1.80 -26.38
C LYS A 457 -8.89 2.87 -27.17
N ASP A 458 -9.71 2.49 -28.13
CA ASP A 458 -10.45 3.43 -28.99
C ASP A 458 -11.45 4.26 -28.17
N THR A 459 -12.10 3.65 -27.18
CA THR A 459 -13.04 4.34 -26.28
C THR A 459 -12.31 5.38 -25.43
N VAL A 460 -11.17 5.02 -24.81
CA VAL A 460 -10.39 5.96 -24.00
C VAL A 460 -9.86 7.10 -24.84
N ILE A 461 -9.28 6.81 -26.01
CA ILE A 461 -8.73 7.86 -26.90
C ILE A 461 -9.84 8.82 -27.32
N ARG A 462 -10.98 8.31 -27.79
CA ARG A 462 -12.12 9.12 -28.22
C ARG A 462 -12.61 10.07 -27.12
N HIS A 463 -12.86 9.53 -25.91
CA HIS A 463 -13.36 10.36 -24.81
C HIS A 463 -12.29 11.34 -24.26
N ALA A 464 -11.01 10.97 -24.26
CA ALA A 464 -9.92 11.86 -23.89
C ALA A 464 -9.78 13.04 -24.87
N GLN A 465 -9.84 12.77 -26.18
CA GLN A 465 -9.80 13.80 -27.22
C GLN A 465 -10.99 14.76 -27.14
N ASN A 466 -12.20 14.26 -26.89
CA ASN A 466 -13.42 15.08 -26.79
C ASN A 466 -13.34 16.14 -25.68
N VAL A 467 -12.52 15.94 -24.66
CA VAL A 467 -12.37 16.89 -23.52
C VAL A 467 -10.95 17.43 -23.39
N ASN A 468 -10.10 17.20 -24.39
CA ASN A 468 -8.72 17.67 -24.47
C ASN A 468 -7.87 17.29 -23.24
N VAL A 469 -7.85 15.99 -22.90
CA VAL A 469 -6.95 15.42 -21.90
C VAL A 469 -6.05 14.37 -22.53
N ASP A 470 -4.86 14.17 -21.95
CA ASP A 470 -3.90 13.17 -22.42
C ASP A 470 -4.46 11.74 -22.18
N PRO A 471 -4.64 10.92 -23.23
CA PRO A 471 -5.07 9.51 -23.06
C PRO A 471 -4.16 8.72 -22.15
N ALA A 472 -2.86 8.99 -22.11
CA ALA A 472 -1.92 8.31 -21.23
C ALA A 472 -2.20 8.63 -19.75
N TRP A 473 -2.62 9.84 -19.43
CA TRP A 473 -3.06 10.21 -18.09
C TRP A 473 -4.37 9.50 -17.70
N VAL A 474 -5.32 9.38 -18.63
CA VAL A 474 -6.57 8.63 -18.41
C VAL A 474 -6.25 7.15 -18.11
N TYR A 475 -5.35 6.52 -18.89
CA TYR A 475 -4.91 5.15 -18.64
C TYR A 475 -4.18 5.00 -17.30
N GLY A 476 -3.34 5.96 -16.95
CA GLY A 476 -2.66 6.00 -15.66
C GLY A 476 -3.63 5.98 -14.49
N LEU A 477 -4.74 6.72 -14.63
CA LEU A 477 -5.80 6.78 -13.64
C LEU A 477 -6.62 5.48 -13.60
N ILE A 478 -7.13 4.98 -14.73
CA ILE A 478 -7.89 3.72 -14.80
C ILE A 478 -7.09 2.56 -14.16
N ARG A 479 -5.80 2.47 -14.48
CA ARG A 479 -4.91 1.46 -13.91
C ARG A 479 -4.84 1.55 -12.38
N GLN A 480 -4.79 2.76 -11.83
CA GLN A 480 -4.73 2.98 -10.39
C GLN A 480 -6.09 2.74 -9.70
N GLU A 481 -7.20 3.12 -10.34
CA GLU A 481 -8.53 3.02 -9.78
C GLU A 481 -9.06 1.59 -9.73
N SER A 482 -8.95 0.86 -10.82
CA SER A 482 -9.62 -0.44 -10.95
C SER A 482 -8.75 -1.57 -11.49
N ARG A 483 -7.55 -1.27 -12.02
CA ARG A 483 -6.79 -2.22 -12.84
C ARG A 483 -7.66 -2.84 -13.95
N PHE A 484 -8.48 -2.01 -14.59
CA PHE A 484 -9.38 -2.37 -15.69
C PHE A 484 -10.54 -3.31 -15.32
N VAL A 485 -10.94 -3.36 -14.06
CA VAL A 485 -12.11 -4.11 -13.61
C VAL A 485 -13.38 -3.30 -13.89
N ILE A 486 -14.19 -3.72 -14.89
CA ILE A 486 -15.40 -3.01 -15.32
C ILE A 486 -16.41 -2.88 -14.16
N GLY A 487 -16.66 -3.96 -13.43
CA GLY A 487 -17.59 -3.99 -12.29
C GLY A 487 -16.94 -3.69 -10.94
N ALA A 488 -15.82 -2.94 -10.91
CA ALA A 488 -15.19 -2.59 -9.66
C ALA A 488 -16.10 -1.71 -8.79
N GLN A 489 -16.20 -2.06 -7.52
CA GLN A 489 -16.92 -1.28 -6.51
C GLN A 489 -16.06 -1.09 -5.27
N SER A 490 -15.88 0.16 -4.85
CA SER A 490 -15.18 0.47 -3.61
C SER A 490 -16.09 0.28 -2.39
N ARG A 491 -15.50 0.22 -1.19
CA ARG A 491 -16.25 0.15 0.08
C ARG A 491 -17.20 1.33 0.29
N VAL A 492 -16.88 2.49 -0.29
CA VAL A 492 -17.68 3.71 -0.20
C VAL A 492 -18.62 3.90 -1.39
N GLY A 493 -18.69 2.93 -2.30
CA GLY A 493 -19.65 2.89 -3.40
C GLY A 493 -19.17 3.52 -4.72
N ALA A 494 -17.89 3.85 -4.88
CA ALA A 494 -17.36 4.25 -6.18
C ALA A 494 -17.43 3.09 -7.18
N GLN A 495 -17.71 3.37 -8.47
CA GLN A 495 -18.10 2.39 -9.47
C GLN A 495 -17.20 2.40 -10.71
N GLY A 496 -16.93 1.21 -11.22
CA GLY A 496 -16.42 0.97 -12.57
C GLY A 496 -14.93 1.26 -12.75
N LEU A 497 -14.52 1.34 -14.00
CA LEU A 497 -13.14 1.48 -14.44
C LEU A 497 -12.43 2.70 -13.82
N MET A 498 -13.13 3.82 -13.73
CA MET A 498 -12.61 5.09 -13.23
C MET A 498 -13.12 5.43 -11.81
N GLN A 499 -13.78 4.49 -11.12
CA GLN A 499 -14.26 4.63 -9.74
C GLN A 499 -15.04 5.93 -9.49
N VAL A 500 -16.02 6.23 -10.34
CA VAL A 500 -16.85 7.41 -10.21
C VAL A 500 -17.95 7.16 -9.16
N MET A 501 -18.13 8.11 -8.24
CA MET A 501 -19.21 8.03 -7.24
C MET A 501 -20.57 8.23 -7.90
N PRO A 502 -21.63 7.46 -7.52
CA PRO A 502 -22.96 7.61 -8.13
C PRO A 502 -23.54 9.01 -8.03
N ALA A 503 -23.28 9.75 -6.94
CA ALA A 503 -23.70 11.15 -6.81
C ALA A 503 -22.99 12.04 -7.84
N THR A 504 -21.69 11.87 -8.00
CA THR A 504 -20.89 12.59 -9.01
C THR A 504 -21.33 12.23 -10.43
N ALA A 505 -21.64 10.94 -10.68
CA ALA A 505 -22.14 10.51 -11.99
C ALA A 505 -23.46 11.18 -12.37
N ARG A 506 -24.40 11.33 -11.45
CA ARG A 506 -25.66 12.07 -11.68
C ARG A 506 -25.42 13.54 -12.02
N GLU A 507 -24.51 14.19 -11.31
CA GLU A 507 -24.13 15.57 -11.58
C GLU A 507 -23.51 15.73 -12.99
N ILE A 508 -22.57 14.82 -13.33
CA ILE A 508 -21.91 14.82 -14.63
C ILE A 508 -22.94 14.54 -15.74
N ALA A 509 -23.78 13.52 -15.57
CA ALA A 509 -24.79 13.12 -16.54
C ALA A 509 -25.71 14.30 -16.93
N GLY A 510 -26.16 15.06 -15.95
CA GLY A 510 -26.92 16.29 -16.19
C GLY A 510 -26.18 17.36 -16.98
N LYS A 511 -24.86 17.48 -16.79
CA LYS A 511 -24.01 18.46 -17.51
C LYS A 511 -23.69 18.08 -18.95
N ILE A 512 -23.62 16.79 -19.25
CA ILE A 512 -23.20 16.28 -20.56
C ILE A 512 -24.32 15.60 -21.35
N GLY A 513 -25.57 15.70 -20.88
CA GLY A 513 -26.73 15.17 -21.57
C GLY A 513 -26.69 13.65 -21.73
N MET A 514 -26.40 12.90 -20.65
CA MET A 514 -26.37 11.44 -20.70
C MET A 514 -27.16 10.83 -19.54
N ASP A 515 -27.57 9.57 -19.70
CA ASP A 515 -28.20 8.83 -18.60
C ASP A 515 -27.18 8.41 -17.55
N ALA A 516 -27.45 8.73 -16.27
CA ALA A 516 -26.61 8.37 -15.15
C ALA A 516 -26.42 6.84 -14.98
N ALA A 517 -27.38 6.02 -15.48
CA ALA A 517 -27.27 4.57 -15.46
C ALA A 517 -26.10 4.04 -16.31
N GLN A 518 -25.63 4.82 -17.28
CA GLN A 518 -24.44 4.46 -18.07
C GLN A 518 -23.14 4.40 -17.23
N LEU A 519 -23.16 4.90 -15.98
CA LEU A 519 -22.08 4.70 -15.00
C LEU A 519 -21.62 3.24 -14.93
N TYR A 520 -22.52 2.29 -15.08
CA TYR A 520 -22.26 0.85 -14.95
C TYR A 520 -21.80 0.18 -16.25
N THR A 521 -21.69 0.92 -17.34
CA THR A 521 -21.10 0.46 -18.61
C THR A 521 -19.64 0.90 -18.72
N ALA A 522 -18.83 0.18 -19.50
CA ALA A 522 -17.43 0.57 -19.70
C ALA A 522 -17.32 1.93 -20.41
N ASP A 523 -18.09 2.13 -21.50
CA ASP A 523 -18.06 3.38 -22.27
C ASP A 523 -18.54 4.57 -21.44
N GLY A 524 -19.69 4.45 -20.78
CA GLY A 524 -20.26 5.52 -19.97
C GLY A 524 -19.38 5.88 -18.77
N ASN A 525 -18.79 4.88 -18.10
CA ASN A 525 -17.88 5.10 -16.99
C ASN A 525 -16.61 5.86 -17.44
N ILE A 526 -16.01 5.45 -18.56
CA ILE A 526 -14.85 6.14 -19.15
C ILE A 526 -15.23 7.57 -19.56
N ARG A 527 -16.39 7.75 -20.21
CA ARG A 527 -16.86 9.09 -20.61
C ARG A 527 -17.03 10.01 -19.40
N MET A 528 -17.73 9.55 -18.35
CA MET A 528 -17.96 10.34 -17.13
C MET A 528 -16.65 10.64 -16.39
N GLY A 529 -15.80 9.62 -16.19
CA GLY A 529 -14.53 9.77 -15.47
C GLY A 529 -13.56 10.70 -16.20
N THR A 530 -13.46 10.58 -17.52
CA THR A 530 -12.58 11.43 -18.35
C THR A 530 -13.08 12.88 -18.34
N TRP A 531 -14.39 13.09 -18.45
CA TRP A 531 -14.98 14.43 -18.29
C TRP A 531 -14.68 15.02 -16.91
N TYR A 532 -14.80 14.22 -15.83
CA TYR A 532 -14.49 14.66 -14.47
C TYR A 532 -13.00 15.01 -14.28
N MET A 533 -12.10 14.28 -14.93
CA MET A 533 -10.67 14.64 -14.97
C MET A 533 -10.47 16.03 -15.59
N ALA A 534 -11.08 16.28 -16.75
CA ALA A 534 -11.01 17.57 -17.44
C ALA A 534 -11.61 18.71 -16.61
N ASP A 535 -12.77 18.50 -16.02
CA ASP A 535 -13.44 19.49 -15.17
C ASP A 535 -12.61 19.80 -13.91
N THR A 536 -12.08 18.77 -13.26
CA THR A 536 -11.21 18.93 -12.09
C THR A 536 -9.93 19.67 -12.45
N LYS A 537 -9.33 19.38 -13.61
CA LYS A 537 -8.13 20.09 -14.11
C LYS A 537 -8.41 21.57 -14.33
N ARG A 538 -9.53 21.91 -15.00
CA ARG A 538 -9.94 23.33 -15.20
C ARG A 538 -10.13 24.06 -13.87
N ARG A 539 -10.80 23.45 -12.91
CA ARG A 539 -11.04 24.02 -11.56
C ARG A 539 -9.76 24.18 -10.74
N LEU A 540 -8.72 23.43 -11.05
CA LEU A 540 -7.45 23.40 -10.35
C LEU A 540 -6.31 23.98 -11.21
N GLN A 541 -6.52 25.18 -11.75
CA GLN A 541 -5.51 26.00 -12.42
C GLN A 541 -4.85 25.29 -13.62
N ASN A 542 -5.57 24.40 -14.29
CA ASN A 542 -5.10 23.54 -15.39
C ASN A 542 -3.88 22.66 -15.04
N ASN A 543 -3.69 22.35 -13.75
CA ASN A 543 -2.57 21.55 -13.27
C ASN A 543 -2.96 20.07 -13.12
N GLU A 544 -2.25 19.18 -13.81
CA GLU A 544 -2.56 17.72 -13.79
C GLU A 544 -2.27 17.09 -12.44
N VAL A 545 -1.25 17.52 -11.73
CA VAL A 545 -0.89 16.99 -10.41
C VAL A 545 -1.97 17.34 -9.38
N LEU A 546 -2.40 18.61 -9.37
CA LEU A 546 -3.54 19.04 -8.54
C LEU A 546 -4.83 18.33 -8.92
N ALA A 547 -5.10 18.15 -10.22
CA ALA A 547 -6.28 17.45 -10.71
C ALA A 547 -6.27 15.99 -10.28
N THR A 548 -5.11 15.33 -10.36
CA THR A 548 -4.96 13.95 -9.90
C THR A 548 -5.22 13.82 -8.38
N ALA A 549 -4.66 14.72 -7.57
CA ALA A 549 -4.95 14.78 -6.14
C ALA A 549 -6.44 15.09 -5.87
N GLY A 550 -7.01 16.00 -6.65
CA GLY A 550 -8.42 16.41 -6.56
C GLY A 550 -9.40 15.32 -6.97
N TYR A 551 -9.04 14.46 -7.92
CA TYR A 551 -9.84 13.31 -8.32
C TYR A 551 -10.01 12.32 -7.16
N ASN A 552 -8.92 11.98 -6.48
CA ASN A 552 -8.93 11.02 -5.37
C ASN A 552 -9.49 11.63 -4.07
N ALA A 553 -9.02 12.83 -3.68
CA ALA A 553 -9.34 13.39 -2.36
C ALA A 553 -10.38 14.52 -2.38
N GLY A 554 -10.82 14.92 -3.56
CA GLY A 554 -11.69 16.08 -3.79
C GLY A 554 -10.91 17.39 -4.03
N PRO A 555 -11.40 18.26 -4.95
CA PRO A 555 -10.70 19.48 -5.36
C PRO A 555 -10.41 20.45 -4.20
N GLY A 556 -11.30 20.51 -3.21
CA GLY A 556 -11.12 21.38 -2.04
C GLY A 556 -9.92 20.98 -1.17
N ARG A 557 -9.63 19.66 -1.00
CA ARG A 557 -8.44 19.20 -0.29
C ARG A 557 -7.17 19.45 -1.10
N ALA A 558 -7.18 19.11 -2.39
CA ALA A 558 -6.03 19.35 -3.27
C ALA A 558 -5.60 20.83 -3.22
N ARG A 559 -6.57 21.77 -3.25
CA ARG A 559 -6.32 23.21 -3.14
C ARG A 559 -5.75 23.60 -1.77
N ARG A 560 -6.27 23.04 -0.66
CA ARG A 560 -5.74 23.30 0.69
C ARG A 560 -4.31 22.81 0.91
N TRP A 561 -3.86 21.83 0.13
CA TRP A 561 -2.50 21.29 0.21
C TRP A 561 -1.46 22.06 -0.62
N GLN A 562 -1.89 23.06 -1.42
CA GLN A 562 -0.97 24.01 -2.04
C GLN A 562 -0.23 24.81 -0.95
N ALA A 563 0.89 25.41 -1.30
CA ALA A 563 1.59 26.37 -0.45
C ALA A 563 1.27 27.80 -0.89
N ASP A 564 1.71 28.76 -0.10
CA ASP A 564 1.57 30.17 -0.42
C ASP A 564 2.58 30.62 -1.52
N THR A 565 3.53 29.76 -1.85
CA THR A 565 4.47 29.90 -2.96
C THR A 565 4.40 28.68 -3.88
N PRO A 566 4.77 28.81 -5.17
CA PRO A 566 4.78 27.67 -6.08
C PRO A 566 5.70 26.55 -5.59
N LEU A 567 5.22 25.29 -5.72
CA LEU A 567 5.97 24.08 -5.36
C LEU A 567 6.29 23.25 -6.61
N GLU A 568 7.47 22.65 -6.62
CA GLU A 568 7.74 21.55 -7.54
C GLU A 568 6.68 20.46 -7.37
N GLY A 569 6.13 19.93 -8.47
CA GLY A 569 5.05 18.94 -8.42
C GLY A 569 5.41 17.67 -7.63
N ALA A 570 6.68 17.24 -7.70
CA ALA A 570 7.17 16.11 -6.90
C ALA A 570 7.18 16.42 -5.39
N VAL A 571 7.52 17.66 -5.00
CA VAL A 571 7.47 18.11 -3.60
C VAL A 571 6.02 18.19 -3.11
N TYR A 572 5.13 18.76 -3.93
CA TYR A 572 3.70 18.77 -3.61
C TYR A 572 3.18 17.35 -3.38
N ALA A 573 3.43 16.44 -4.35
CA ALA A 573 2.98 15.06 -4.26
C ALA A 573 3.50 14.34 -3.01
N GLU A 574 4.81 14.50 -2.67
CA GLU A 574 5.40 13.83 -1.49
C GLU A 574 4.89 14.42 -0.17
N THR A 575 4.46 15.67 -0.15
CA THR A 575 4.00 16.34 1.07
C THR A 575 2.47 16.37 1.23
N ILE A 576 1.73 15.63 0.41
CA ILE A 576 0.28 15.41 0.60
C ILE A 576 0.05 14.71 1.95
N PRO A 577 -0.79 15.27 2.85
CA PRO A 577 -1.01 14.70 4.19
C PRO A 577 -1.63 13.30 4.18
N PHE A 578 -2.52 13.02 3.23
CA PHE A 578 -3.16 11.72 3.10
C PHE A 578 -2.24 10.75 2.38
N SER A 579 -1.76 9.71 3.08
CA SER A 579 -0.84 8.71 2.53
C SER A 579 -1.39 8.04 1.27
N GLU A 580 -2.68 7.71 1.27
CA GLU A 580 -3.36 7.15 0.11
C GLU A 580 -3.27 8.08 -1.10
N THR A 581 -3.64 9.35 -0.94
CA THR A 581 -3.61 10.32 -2.05
C THR A 581 -2.18 10.64 -2.49
N ARG A 582 -1.23 10.70 -1.55
CA ARG A 582 0.20 10.86 -1.84
C ARG A 582 0.72 9.76 -2.76
N ASP A 583 0.40 8.50 -2.45
CA ASP A 583 0.78 7.36 -3.26
C ASP A 583 0.01 7.28 -4.58
N TYR A 584 -1.28 7.63 -4.54
CA TYR A 584 -2.13 7.69 -5.72
C TYR A 584 -1.57 8.65 -6.78
N VAL A 585 -1.25 9.89 -6.41
CA VAL A 585 -0.70 10.89 -7.34
C VAL A 585 0.59 10.39 -7.97
N LYS A 586 1.53 9.88 -7.16
CA LYS A 586 2.80 9.34 -7.67
C LYS A 586 2.58 8.18 -8.65
N LYS A 587 1.68 7.25 -8.33
CA LYS A 587 1.38 6.09 -9.18
C LYS A 587 0.68 6.48 -10.48
N VAL A 588 -0.33 7.36 -10.43
CA VAL A 588 -1.05 7.82 -11.63
C VAL A 588 -0.10 8.52 -12.58
N MET A 589 0.72 9.45 -12.09
CA MET A 589 1.65 10.21 -12.93
C MET A 589 2.76 9.34 -13.51
N THR A 590 3.27 8.37 -12.73
CA THR A 590 4.25 7.39 -13.24
C THR A 590 3.63 6.50 -14.30
N ASN A 591 2.43 5.96 -14.05
CA ASN A 591 1.70 5.17 -15.04
C ASN A 591 1.46 5.96 -16.33
N ALA A 592 1.07 7.23 -16.23
CA ALA A 592 0.87 8.11 -17.38
C ALA A 592 2.16 8.25 -18.21
N ALA A 593 3.32 8.39 -17.57
CA ALA A 593 4.61 8.46 -18.26
C ALA A 593 4.94 7.15 -19.01
N TYR A 594 4.69 5.98 -18.40
CA TYR A 594 4.86 4.69 -19.06
C TYR A 594 3.88 4.49 -20.22
N TYR A 595 2.59 4.84 -20.04
CA TYR A 595 1.62 4.75 -21.13
C TYR A 595 1.95 5.69 -22.29
N ALA A 596 2.41 6.91 -22.02
CA ALA A 596 2.85 7.83 -23.05
C ALA A 596 4.01 7.23 -23.89
N ALA A 597 5.01 6.66 -23.21
CA ALA A 597 6.12 5.98 -23.87
C ALA A 597 5.65 4.75 -24.69
N LEU A 598 4.74 3.94 -24.13
CA LEU A 598 4.19 2.75 -24.80
C LEU A 598 3.36 3.12 -26.04
N PHE A 599 2.65 4.24 -26.01
CA PHE A 599 1.83 4.72 -27.14
C PHE A 599 2.66 5.46 -28.20
N GLY A 600 3.99 5.58 -28.01
CA GLY A 600 4.85 6.31 -28.95
C GLY A 600 4.62 7.82 -28.94
N ALA A 601 4.04 8.37 -27.88
CA ALA A 601 3.86 9.81 -27.73
C ALA A 601 5.24 10.52 -27.61
N PRO A 602 5.34 11.82 -27.97
CA PRO A 602 6.55 12.60 -27.72
C PRO A 602 7.01 12.46 -26.27
N HIS A 603 8.30 12.23 -26.07
CA HIS A 603 8.85 12.03 -24.74
C HIS A 603 8.75 13.29 -23.89
N ILE A 604 7.91 13.21 -22.86
CA ILE A 604 7.82 14.22 -21.80
C ILE A 604 8.35 13.57 -20.52
N PRO A 605 9.50 14.02 -19.97
CA PRO A 605 10.02 13.50 -18.72
C PRO A 605 8.98 13.56 -17.59
N LEU A 606 8.99 12.60 -16.69
CA LEU A 606 8.06 12.58 -15.55
C LEU A 606 8.22 13.85 -14.70
N LYS A 607 9.45 14.34 -14.51
CA LYS A 607 9.73 15.60 -13.82
C LYS A 607 9.03 16.79 -14.48
N GLN A 608 9.07 16.86 -15.82
CA GLN A 608 8.38 17.89 -16.59
C GLN A 608 6.86 17.70 -16.53
N ARG A 609 6.35 16.47 -16.59
CA ARG A 609 4.91 16.17 -16.43
C ARG A 609 4.39 16.56 -15.04
N MET A 610 5.20 16.35 -14.00
CA MET A 610 4.89 16.83 -12.65
C MET A 610 4.87 18.35 -12.56
N GLY A 611 5.76 19.02 -13.28
CA GLY A 611 5.83 20.49 -13.41
C GLY A 611 5.87 21.23 -12.08
N ILE A 612 5.24 22.40 -12.07
CA ILE A 612 5.11 23.27 -10.89
C ILE A 612 3.64 23.35 -10.49
N VAL A 613 3.35 23.07 -9.26
CA VAL A 613 2.04 23.34 -8.65
C VAL A 613 2.02 24.81 -8.24
N PRO A 614 1.07 25.61 -8.75
CA PRO A 614 1.00 27.03 -8.45
C PRO A 614 0.68 27.29 -6.97
N ALA A 615 0.93 28.50 -6.51
CA ALA A 615 0.52 28.96 -5.19
C ALA A 615 -1.01 28.90 -5.02
N ARG A 616 -1.45 28.79 -3.76
CA ARG A 616 -2.88 28.77 -3.38
C ARG A 616 -3.57 30.10 -3.71
#